data_4a6eb447d3d0ec0d56192a1398c83f23
#
_entry.id   4a6eb447d3d0ec0d56192a1398c83f23
#
_cell.length_a   1.000
_cell.length_b   1.000
_cell.length_c   1.000
_cell.angle_alpha   90.00
_cell.angle_beta   90.00
_cell.angle_gamma   90.00
#
_symmetry.space_group_name_H-M   'P 1'
#
loop_
_entity.id
_entity.type
_entity.pdbx_description
1 polymer ?
#
loop_
_entity_poly.entity_id
_entity_poly.type
_entity_poly.pdbx_seq_one_letter_code
_entity_poly.pdbx_strand_id
1 'polypeptide(L)'
;VLARRKVPGSNLLFYMALATMMIPFYVIAVPLFLTVRKLRWLDTYQGMVVPFLASGFGIFMFKQFFQTVPQDLEDAALVDGCSAWRTYWSIMLPLAKPVVGTMAIFKVMWSWNQFFWPLLIINNIRLKTLPLALTMFRGLNVTQWGTLCAGMTVATIPVVVVYLSMQDMFQKGITMGAVKG
;
A
#
# COMPACT_ATOMS: atom_id res chain seq x y z
N VAL A 1 -14.96 -11.99 0.63
CA VAL A 1 -15.78 -12.40 -0.52
C VAL A 1 -14.89 -13.05 -1.59
N LEU A 2 -13.94 -12.35 -2.20
CA LEU A 2 -13.10 -12.86 -3.32
C LEU A 2 -12.28 -14.12 -3.01
N ALA A 3 -11.99 -14.39 -1.75
CA ALA A 3 -11.20 -15.55 -1.32
C ALA A 3 -12.06 -16.76 -0.94
N ARG A 4 -13.29 -16.54 -0.45
CA ARG A 4 -14.07 -17.55 0.28
C ARG A 4 -15.45 -17.84 -0.32
N ARG A 5 -16.08 -16.83 -0.90
CA ARG A 5 -17.44 -16.96 -1.44
C ARG A 5 -17.43 -17.16 -2.95
N LYS A 6 -18.14 -18.20 -3.42
CA LYS A 6 -18.38 -18.43 -4.86
C LYS A 6 -19.42 -17.43 -5.36
N VAL A 7 -19.01 -16.18 -5.59
CA VAL A 7 -19.86 -15.15 -6.17
C VAL A 7 -19.62 -15.12 -7.68
N PRO A 8 -20.68 -15.16 -8.50
CA PRO A 8 -20.53 -15.01 -9.95
C PRO A 8 -19.69 -13.76 -10.30
N GLY A 9 -18.71 -13.90 -11.19
CA GLY A 9 -17.83 -12.79 -11.57
C GLY A 9 -16.67 -12.46 -10.60
N SER A 10 -16.59 -13.11 -9.43
CA SER A 10 -15.51 -12.85 -8.45
C SER A 10 -14.11 -13.06 -9.03
N ASN A 11 -13.93 -14.08 -9.86
CA ASN A 11 -12.64 -14.32 -10.52
C ASN A 11 -12.30 -13.21 -11.53
N LEU A 12 -13.29 -12.75 -12.29
CA LEU A 12 -13.08 -11.65 -13.23
C LEU A 12 -12.64 -10.37 -12.48
N LEU A 13 -13.32 -10.01 -11.39
CA LEU A 13 -12.93 -8.88 -10.55
C LEU A 13 -11.51 -9.03 -9.99
N PHE A 14 -11.14 -10.24 -9.59
CA PHE A 14 -9.79 -10.50 -9.11
C PHE A 14 -8.75 -10.36 -10.22
N TYR A 15 -9.01 -10.93 -11.41
CA TYR A 15 -8.08 -10.79 -12.55
C TYR A 15 -7.98 -9.33 -13.01
N MET A 16 -9.07 -8.56 -12.99
CA MET A 16 -9.01 -7.12 -13.25
C MET A 16 -8.12 -6.39 -12.24
N ALA A 17 -8.22 -6.73 -10.95
CA ALA A 17 -7.34 -6.17 -9.92
C ALA A 17 -5.86 -6.53 -10.18
N LEU A 18 -5.57 -7.78 -10.58
CA LEU A 18 -4.20 -8.18 -10.95
C LEU A 18 -3.71 -7.46 -12.21
N ALA A 19 -4.58 -7.29 -13.20
CA ALA A 19 -4.23 -6.58 -14.44
C ALA A 19 -3.77 -5.13 -14.17
N THR A 20 -4.32 -4.48 -13.12
CA THR A 20 -3.85 -3.13 -12.74
C THR A 20 -2.37 -3.11 -12.32
N MET A 21 -1.83 -4.23 -11.81
CA MET A 21 -0.42 -4.32 -11.41
C MET A 21 0.53 -4.45 -12.60
N MET A 22 0.02 -4.89 -13.76
CA MET A 22 0.81 -5.03 -14.98
C MET A 22 1.00 -3.69 -15.70
N ILE A 23 0.17 -2.70 -15.38
CA ILE A 23 0.24 -1.38 -16.00
C ILE A 23 1.26 -0.52 -15.23
N PRO A 24 2.37 -0.08 -15.84
CA PRO A 24 3.33 0.80 -15.19
C PRO A 24 2.65 2.11 -14.76
N PHE A 25 2.97 2.57 -13.55
CA PHE A 25 2.37 3.81 -13.03
C PHE A 25 2.57 5.01 -13.95
N TYR A 26 3.72 5.12 -14.60
CA TYR A 26 4.03 6.23 -15.50
C TYR A 26 3.07 6.33 -16.70
N VAL A 27 2.48 5.22 -17.14
CA VAL A 27 1.48 5.20 -18.23
C VAL A 27 0.16 5.84 -17.77
N ILE A 28 -0.24 5.56 -16.53
CA ILE A 28 -1.50 6.09 -15.97
C ILE A 28 -1.32 7.47 -15.32
N ALA A 29 -0.11 7.95 -15.16
CA ALA A 29 0.17 9.20 -14.45
C ALA A 29 -0.52 10.41 -15.08
N VAL A 30 -0.51 10.51 -16.42
CA VAL A 30 -1.15 11.64 -17.13
C VAL A 30 -2.67 11.62 -16.99
N PRO A 31 -3.40 10.53 -17.32
CA PRO A 31 -4.84 10.47 -17.12
C PRO A 31 -5.24 10.65 -15.65
N LEU A 32 -4.44 10.12 -14.71
CA LEU A 32 -4.69 10.30 -13.28
C LEU A 32 -4.52 11.78 -12.87
N PHE A 33 -3.48 12.46 -13.36
CA PHE A 33 -3.27 13.89 -13.14
C PHE A 33 -4.46 14.72 -13.64
N LEU A 34 -4.96 14.43 -14.85
CA LEU A 34 -6.11 15.12 -15.41
C LEU A 34 -7.37 14.91 -14.55
N THR A 35 -7.55 13.69 -14.02
CA THR A 35 -8.66 13.36 -13.12
C THR A 35 -8.56 14.15 -11.81
N VAL A 36 -7.40 14.15 -11.17
CA VAL A 36 -7.13 14.88 -9.92
C VAL A 36 -7.31 16.38 -10.13
N ARG A 37 -6.84 16.92 -11.28
CA ARG A 37 -7.05 18.33 -11.65
C ARG A 37 -8.54 18.66 -11.84
N LYS A 38 -9.30 17.81 -12.52
CA LYS A 38 -10.75 17.98 -12.71
C LYS A 38 -11.50 17.99 -11.38
N LEU A 39 -11.08 17.16 -10.43
CA LEU A 39 -11.62 17.10 -9.07
C LEU A 39 -11.17 18.27 -8.18
N ARG A 40 -10.29 19.16 -8.67
CA ARG A 40 -9.67 20.27 -7.91
C ARG A 40 -8.86 19.79 -6.70
N TRP A 41 -8.20 18.64 -6.82
CA TRP A 41 -7.37 18.04 -5.76
C TRP A 41 -5.87 18.29 -5.95
N LEU A 42 -5.47 19.20 -6.84
CA LEU A 42 -4.08 19.67 -6.92
C LEU A 42 -3.74 20.43 -5.62
N ASP A 43 -2.51 20.32 -5.18
CA ASP A 43 -2.03 20.92 -3.92
C ASP A 43 -2.87 20.51 -2.69
N THR A 44 -3.36 19.27 -2.64
CA THR A 44 -4.15 18.76 -1.51
C THR A 44 -3.69 17.37 -1.07
N TYR A 45 -3.95 17.03 0.20
CA TYR A 45 -3.75 15.66 0.71
C TYR A 45 -4.64 14.64 0.00
N GLN A 46 -5.85 15.02 -0.40
CA GLN A 46 -6.77 14.15 -1.13
C GLN A 46 -6.15 13.69 -2.45
N GLY A 47 -5.57 14.61 -3.21
CA GLY A 47 -4.87 14.29 -4.47
C GLY A 47 -3.65 13.38 -4.27
N MET A 48 -2.96 13.49 -3.13
CA MET A 48 -1.83 12.61 -2.81
C MET A 48 -2.24 11.21 -2.37
N VAL A 49 -3.32 11.08 -1.61
CA VAL A 49 -3.65 9.85 -0.86
C VAL A 49 -4.73 9.02 -1.55
N VAL A 50 -5.85 9.66 -1.96
CA VAL A 50 -7.05 8.93 -2.42
C VAL A 50 -6.78 8.02 -3.63
N PRO A 51 -5.98 8.40 -4.63
CA PRO A 51 -5.71 7.54 -5.79
C PRO A 51 -5.03 6.21 -5.43
N PHE A 52 -4.39 6.13 -4.26
CA PHE A 52 -3.60 4.98 -3.82
C PHE A 52 -4.19 4.21 -2.64
N LEU A 53 -5.41 4.51 -2.21
CA LEU A 53 -6.08 3.80 -1.10
C LEU A 53 -6.33 2.33 -1.44
N ALA A 54 -6.73 2.05 -2.68
CA ALA A 54 -6.90 0.68 -3.17
C ALA A 54 -5.68 0.26 -4.01
N SER A 55 -5.29 -1.01 -3.90
CA SER A 55 -4.22 -1.57 -4.73
C SER A 55 -4.49 -3.03 -5.09
N GLY A 56 -4.20 -3.41 -6.34
CA GLY A 56 -4.28 -4.80 -6.80
C GLY A 56 -3.40 -5.73 -5.96
N PHE A 57 -2.22 -5.27 -5.56
CA PHE A 57 -1.32 -6.01 -4.68
C PHE A 57 -1.95 -6.31 -3.31
N GLY A 58 -2.61 -5.33 -2.70
CA GLY A 58 -3.34 -5.54 -1.44
C GLY A 58 -4.44 -6.59 -1.58
N ILE A 59 -5.25 -6.49 -2.65
CA ILE A 59 -6.30 -7.47 -2.93
C ILE A 59 -5.71 -8.88 -3.11
N PHE A 60 -4.59 -8.99 -3.84
CA PHE A 60 -3.88 -10.24 -4.03
C PHE A 60 -3.39 -10.84 -2.69
N MET A 61 -2.65 -10.07 -1.89
CA MET A 61 -2.10 -10.52 -0.62
C MET A 61 -3.18 -11.00 0.35
N PHE A 62 -4.25 -10.23 0.52
CA PHE A 62 -5.35 -10.63 1.40
C PHE A 62 -6.10 -11.86 0.87
N LYS A 63 -6.31 -11.97 -0.44
CA LYS A 63 -6.94 -13.15 -1.02
C LYS A 63 -6.09 -14.39 -0.76
N GLN A 64 -4.78 -14.34 -1.04
CA GLN A 64 -3.87 -15.47 -0.80
C GLN A 64 -3.88 -15.87 0.67
N PHE A 65 -3.76 -14.91 1.58
CA PHE A 65 -3.80 -15.20 3.01
C PHE A 65 -5.12 -15.88 3.42
N PHE A 66 -6.27 -15.30 3.06
CA PHE A 66 -7.55 -15.91 3.44
C PHE A 66 -7.78 -17.28 2.83
N GLN A 67 -7.15 -17.64 1.71
CA GLN A 67 -7.20 -18.98 1.14
C GLN A 67 -6.44 -20.02 1.98
N THR A 68 -5.45 -19.60 2.79
CA THR A 68 -4.71 -20.51 3.67
C THR A 68 -5.43 -20.80 5.00
N VAL A 69 -6.39 -19.98 5.39
CA VAL A 69 -7.16 -20.17 6.63
C VAL A 69 -8.08 -21.37 6.49
N PRO A 70 -8.12 -22.36 7.39
CA PRO A 70 -9.04 -23.49 7.33
C PRO A 70 -10.51 -23.05 7.30
N GLN A 71 -11.32 -23.72 6.50
CA GLN A 71 -12.76 -23.41 6.38
C GLN A 71 -13.52 -23.77 7.65
N ASP A 72 -13.04 -24.78 8.37
CA ASP A 72 -13.62 -25.25 9.63
C ASP A 72 -13.83 -24.15 10.67
N LEU A 73 -13.00 -23.10 10.64
CA LEU A 73 -13.15 -21.93 11.53
C LEU A 73 -14.40 -21.09 11.20
N GLU A 74 -14.73 -20.98 9.90
CA GLU A 74 -15.95 -20.30 9.48
C GLU A 74 -17.18 -21.17 9.77
N ASP A 75 -17.07 -22.47 9.57
CA ASP A 75 -18.14 -23.43 9.80
C ASP A 75 -18.45 -23.56 11.30
N ALA A 76 -17.43 -23.60 12.17
CA ALA A 76 -17.59 -23.55 13.62
C ALA A 76 -18.29 -22.26 14.08
N ALA A 77 -17.86 -21.10 13.54
CA ALA A 77 -18.50 -19.83 13.86
C ALA A 77 -19.98 -19.80 13.42
N LEU A 78 -20.32 -20.45 12.32
CA LEU A 78 -21.70 -20.54 11.85
C LEU A 78 -22.55 -21.43 12.79
N VAL A 79 -21.99 -22.56 13.27
CA VAL A 79 -22.63 -23.43 14.26
C VAL A 79 -22.87 -22.68 15.58
N ASP A 80 -21.90 -21.84 16.00
CA ASP A 80 -22.03 -20.96 17.17
C ASP A 80 -23.00 -19.78 16.97
N GLY A 81 -23.69 -19.71 15.83
CA GLY A 81 -24.69 -18.67 15.52
C GLY A 81 -24.09 -17.32 15.19
N CYS A 82 -22.80 -17.24 14.84
CA CYS A 82 -22.18 -15.98 14.42
C CYS A 82 -22.69 -15.53 13.06
N SER A 83 -23.11 -14.26 12.95
CA SER A 83 -23.36 -13.66 11.64
C SER A 83 -22.05 -13.53 10.84
N ALA A 84 -22.15 -13.48 9.51
CA ALA A 84 -20.96 -13.29 8.64
C ALA A 84 -20.14 -12.03 9.01
N TRP A 85 -20.79 -10.99 9.49
CA TRP A 85 -20.15 -9.74 9.93
C TRP A 85 -19.37 -9.96 11.24
N ARG A 86 -19.94 -10.67 12.20
CA ARG A 86 -19.29 -11.04 13.46
C ARG A 86 -18.11 -11.98 13.21
N THR A 87 -18.26 -12.99 12.35
CA THR A 87 -17.17 -13.88 11.93
C THR A 87 -16.01 -13.10 11.32
N TYR A 88 -16.31 -12.13 10.44
CA TYR A 88 -15.27 -11.28 9.83
C TYR A 88 -14.47 -10.49 10.88
N TRP A 89 -15.16 -9.75 11.76
CA TRP A 89 -14.49 -8.86 12.71
C TRP A 89 -13.84 -9.59 13.88
N SER A 90 -14.48 -10.67 14.38
CA SER A 90 -14.03 -11.35 15.61
C SER A 90 -13.08 -12.53 15.35
N ILE A 91 -13.09 -13.10 14.14
CA ILE A 91 -12.27 -14.28 13.81
C ILE A 91 -11.32 -13.98 12.65
N MET A 92 -11.85 -13.63 11.47
CA MET A 92 -11.05 -13.53 10.26
C MET A 92 -10.06 -12.36 10.28
N LEU A 93 -10.49 -11.18 10.73
CA LEU A 93 -9.62 -10.00 10.79
C LEU A 93 -8.51 -10.12 11.84
N PRO A 94 -8.74 -10.64 13.06
CA PRO A 94 -7.66 -10.95 14.00
C PRO A 94 -6.64 -11.96 13.46
N LEU A 95 -7.08 -13.00 12.76
CA LEU A 95 -6.18 -13.95 12.10
C LEU A 95 -5.35 -13.29 11.00
N ALA A 96 -5.89 -12.27 10.35
CA ALA A 96 -5.21 -11.53 9.28
C ALA A 96 -4.16 -10.50 9.79
N LYS A 97 -3.97 -10.32 11.10
CA LYS A 97 -2.98 -9.38 11.65
C LYS A 97 -1.59 -9.46 11.01
N PRO A 98 -1.01 -10.66 10.73
CA PRO A 98 0.30 -10.74 10.09
C PRO A 98 0.31 -10.13 8.69
N VAL A 99 -0.70 -10.42 7.86
CA VAL A 99 -0.76 -9.85 6.51
C VAL A 99 -1.10 -8.36 6.53
N VAL A 100 -1.92 -7.91 7.47
CA VAL A 100 -2.18 -6.47 7.69
C VAL A 100 -0.88 -5.75 8.05
N GLY A 101 -0.08 -6.32 8.97
CA GLY A 101 1.22 -5.75 9.36
C GLY A 101 2.18 -5.68 8.17
N THR A 102 2.31 -6.76 7.42
CA THR A 102 3.14 -6.80 6.20
C THR A 102 2.70 -5.73 5.19
N MET A 103 1.38 -5.62 4.93
CA MET A 103 0.84 -4.61 4.02
C MET A 103 1.06 -3.18 4.53
N ALA A 104 0.95 -2.96 5.84
CA ALA A 104 1.22 -1.66 6.44
C ALA A 104 2.68 -1.25 6.20
N ILE A 105 3.64 -2.16 6.41
CA ILE A 105 5.06 -1.91 6.14
C ILE A 105 5.27 -1.52 4.67
N PHE A 106 4.76 -2.33 3.73
CA PHE A 106 4.90 -2.04 2.31
C PHE A 106 4.30 -0.68 1.95
N LYS A 107 3.13 -0.35 2.50
CA LYS A 107 2.46 0.93 2.23
C LYS A 107 3.22 2.12 2.82
N VAL A 108 3.73 2.01 4.04
CA VAL A 108 4.54 3.05 4.68
C VAL A 108 5.82 3.28 3.88
N MET A 109 6.56 2.21 3.55
CA MET A 109 7.80 2.29 2.77
C MET A 109 7.56 2.90 1.39
N TRP A 110 6.51 2.44 0.71
CA TRP A 110 6.14 2.95 -0.60
C TRP A 110 5.75 4.43 -0.53
N SER A 111 4.89 4.80 0.41
CA SER A 111 4.41 6.18 0.56
C SER A 111 5.53 7.14 0.97
N TRP A 112 6.43 6.71 1.88
CA TRP A 112 7.57 7.51 2.31
C TRP A 112 8.53 7.84 1.17
N ASN A 113 8.76 6.89 0.27
CA ASN A 113 9.67 7.06 -0.87
C ASN A 113 9.01 7.71 -2.09
N GLN A 114 7.73 8.08 -2.02
CA GLN A 114 7.03 8.71 -3.14
C GLN A 114 7.62 10.07 -3.50
N PHE A 115 8.08 10.16 -4.75
CA PHE A 115 8.65 11.37 -5.33
C PHE A 115 7.87 11.84 -6.55
N PHE A 116 7.66 10.92 -7.52
CA PHE A 116 7.17 11.30 -8.84
C PHE A 116 5.73 11.83 -8.81
N TRP A 117 4.82 11.18 -8.07
CA TRP A 117 3.44 11.65 -7.98
C TRP A 117 3.32 13.00 -7.26
N PRO A 118 3.91 13.19 -6.08
CA PRO A 118 4.00 14.52 -5.45
C PRO A 118 4.61 15.58 -6.36
N LEU A 119 5.62 15.25 -7.16
CA LEU A 119 6.23 16.18 -8.12
C LEU A 119 5.22 16.70 -9.15
N LEU A 120 4.28 15.87 -9.59
CA LEU A 120 3.27 16.25 -10.59
C LEU A 120 2.16 17.12 -10.00
N ILE A 121 1.74 16.88 -8.75
CA ILE A 121 0.51 17.45 -8.21
C ILE A 121 0.71 18.52 -7.12
N ILE A 122 1.92 18.61 -6.54
CA ILE A 122 2.22 19.51 -5.40
C ILE A 122 3.15 20.62 -5.82
N ASN A 123 2.65 21.86 -5.81
CA ASN A 123 3.43 23.08 -5.99
C ASN A 123 3.70 23.77 -4.64
N ASN A 124 2.75 23.67 -3.70
CA ASN A 124 2.85 24.30 -2.38
C ASN A 124 4.00 23.68 -1.57
N ILE A 125 4.95 24.50 -1.16
CA ILE A 125 6.14 24.07 -0.41
C ILE A 125 5.79 23.34 0.90
N ARG A 126 4.69 23.73 1.55
CA ARG A 126 4.26 23.15 2.83
C ARG A 126 3.69 21.73 2.70
N LEU A 127 3.34 21.32 1.49
CA LEU A 127 2.78 20.00 1.19
C LEU A 127 3.79 19.06 0.52
N LYS A 128 5.01 19.55 0.23
CA LYS A 128 6.04 18.71 -0.39
C LYS A 128 6.43 17.55 0.53
N THR A 129 6.47 16.36 -0.03
CA THR A 129 7.08 15.21 0.65
C THR A 129 8.58 15.43 0.82
N LEU A 130 9.20 14.74 1.78
CA LEU A 130 10.63 14.92 2.05
C LEU A 130 11.50 14.62 0.81
N PRO A 131 11.29 13.51 0.06
CA PRO A 131 12.02 13.28 -1.19
C PRO A 131 11.86 14.41 -2.22
N LEU A 132 10.66 14.99 -2.33
CA LEU A 132 10.41 16.10 -3.24
C LEU A 132 11.07 17.40 -2.73
N ALA A 133 11.03 17.67 -1.43
CA ALA A 133 11.65 18.87 -0.85
C ALA A 133 13.18 18.86 -1.00
N LEU A 134 13.82 17.70 -0.94
CA LEU A 134 15.27 17.57 -1.13
C LEU A 134 15.75 18.05 -2.50
N THR A 135 14.89 18.01 -3.53
CA THR A 135 15.25 18.54 -4.86
C THR A 135 15.48 20.05 -4.86
N MET A 136 14.94 20.79 -3.88
CA MET A 136 15.12 22.23 -3.78
C MET A 136 16.58 22.62 -3.47
N PHE A 137 17.39 21.71 -2.91
CA PHE A 137 18.82 21.90 -2.67
C PHE A 137 19.68 21.60 -3.90
N ARG A 138 19.07 21.17 -5.01
CA ARG A 138 19.70 20.99 -6.32
C ARG A 138 19.37 22.21 -7.19
N GLY A 139 20.22 23.23 -7.14
CA GLY A 139 20.10 24.39 -8.03
C GLY A 139 20.54 24.06 -9.46
N LEU A 140 20.15 24.90 -10.41
CA LEU A 140 20.54 24.77 -11.82
C LEU A 140 22.07 24.86 -12.01
N ASN A 141 22.74 25.73 -11.27
CA ASN A 141 24.17 25.99 -11.40
C ASN A 141 24.99 25.46 -10.22
N VAL A 142 24.40 25.37 -9.04
CA VAL A 142 25.11 24.95 -7.81
C VAL A 142 24.22 24.03 -7.00
N THR A 143 24.74 22.85 -6.66
CA THR A 143 24.07 21.91 -5.75
C THR A 143 24.66 22.09 -4.34
N GLN A 144 23.79 22.26 -3.36
CA GLN A 144 24.19 22.33 -1.94
C GLN A 144 24.40 20.91 -1.39
N TRP A 145 25.53 20.28 -1.75
CA TRP A 145 25.80 18.87 -1.45
C TRP A 145 25.74 18.55 0.04
N GLY A 146 26.30 19.42 0.90
CA GLY A 146 26.27 19.22 2.36
C GLY A 146 24.85 19.15 2.90
N THR A 147 23.99 20.12 2.54
CA THR A 147 22.58 20.16 2.95
C THR A 147 21.78 19.01 2.36
N LEU A 148 22.05 18.65 1.10
CA LEU A 148 21.40 17.54 0.44
C LEU A 148 21.73 16.21 1.11
N CYS A 149 23.01 15.94 1.40
CA CYS A 149 23.43 14.72 2.11
C CYS A 149 22.87 14.66 3.54
N ALA A 150 22.88 15.77 4.27
CA ALA A 150 22.26 15.84 5.59
C ALA A 150 20.75 15.51 5.53
N GLY A 151 20.03 16.10 4.57
CA GLY A 151 18.62 15.83 4.36
C GLY A 151 18.33 14.38 3.96
N MET A 152 19.17 13.76 3.11
CA MET A 152 19.06 12.34 2.75
C MET A 152 19.31 11.44 3.97
N THR A 153 20.26 11.78 4.83
CA THR A 153 20.51 11.04 6.09
C THR A 153 19.29 11.09 6.98
N VAL A 154 18.70 12.26 7.20
CA VAL A 154 17.45 12.39 7.97
C VAL A 154 16.30 11.62 7.34
N ALA A 155 16.18 11.64 6.01
CA ALA A 155 15.14 10.90 5.28
C ALA A 155 15.28 9.37 5.42
N THR A 156 16.48 8.88 5.67
CA THR A 156 16.74 7.43 5.83
C THR A 156 16.33 6.93 7.23
N ILE A 157 16.41 7.77 8.26
CA ILE A 157 16.14 7.38 9.66
C ILE A 157 14.77 6.70 9.83
N PRO A 158 13.63 7.28 9.39
CA PRO A 158 12.33 6.63 9.57
C PRO A 158 12.22 5.28 8.88
N VAL A 159 12.87 5.14 7.71
CA VAL A 159 12.90 3.87 6.95
C VAL A 159 13.61 2.78 7.75
N VAL A 160 14.78 3.11 8.31
CA VAL A 160 15.56 2.21 9.15
C VAL A 160 14.78 1.84 10.43
N VAL A 161 14.15 2.82 11.08
CA VAL A 161 13.36 2.59 12.29
C VAL A 161 12.18 1.66 12.00
N VAL A 162 11.44 1.88 10.92
CA VAL A 162 10.33 1.00 10.51
C VAL A 162 10.83 -0.40 10.22
N TYR A 163 11.94 -0.53 9.47
CA TYR A 163 12.54 -1.82 9.14
C TYR A 163 12.94 -2.59 10.41
N LEU A 164 13.73 -1.97 11.29
CA LEU A 164 14.22 -2.62 12.51
C LEU A 164 13.10 -3.01 13.48
N SER A 165 12.06 -2.20 13.58
CA SER A 165 10.92 -2.48 14.46
C SER A 165 9.99 -3.57 13.95
N MET A 166 10.03 -3.87 12.64
CA MET A 166 9.07 -4.78 11.99
C MET A 166 9.74 -5.95 11.23
N GLN A 167 11.05 -6.14 11.36
CA GLN A 167 11.82 -7.16 10.64
C GLN A 167 11.27 -8.59 10.87
N ASP A 168 10.81 -8.92 12.08
CA ASP A 168 10.26 -10.24 12.41
C ASP A 168 8.92 -10.50 11.70
N MET A 169 8.10 -9.46 11.54
CA MET A 169 6.84 -9.56 10.78
C MET A 169 7.12 -9.70 9.28
N PHE A 170 8.16 -9.01 8.79
CA PHE A 170 8.59 -9.09 7.40
C PHE A 170 9.06 -10.50 7.04
N GLN A 171 9.90 -11.12 7.88
CA GLN A 171 10.37 -12.50 7.69
C GLN A 171 9.21 -13.50 7.69
N LYS A 172 8.27 -13.40 8.65
CA LYS A 172 7.09 -14.26 8.72
C LYS A 172 6.15 -14.09 7.53
N GLY A 173 6.00 -12.86 7.01
CA GLY A 173 5.16 -12.57 5.85
C GLY A 173 5.70 -13.15 4.54
N ILE A 174 7.02 -13.11 4.33
CA ILE A 174 7.66 -13.65 3.13
C ILE A 174 7.66 -15.19 3.16
N THR A 175 7.92 -15.79 4.31
CA THR A 175 7.98 -17.26 4.44
C THR A 175 6.62 -17.92 4.29
N MET A 176 5.51 -17.27 4.65
CA MET A 176 4.16 -17.79 4.38
C MET A 176 3.85 -17.92 2.87
N GLY A 177 4.53 -17.16 2.01
CA GLY A 177 4.42 -17.29 0.56
C GLY A 177 5.36 -18.34 -0.06
N ALA A 178 6.41 -18.72 0.64
CA ALA A 178 7.49 -19.59 0.13
C ALA A 178 7.31 -21.08 0.52
N VAL A 179 6.53 -21.39 1.55
CA VAL A 179 6.30 -22.79 1.96
C VAL A 179 5.09 -23.37 1.21
N LYS A 180 5.28 -23.64 -0.06
CA LYS A 180 4.56 -24.64 -0.86
C LYS A 180 5.63 -25.48 -1.57
N GLY A 181 6.24 -26.32 -0.84
CA GLY A 181 7.04 -27.44 -1.29
C GLY A 181 6.67 -28.65 -0.48
#